data_7283ed26b119abcf91fe7c4990bbed54
#
_entry.id   7283ed26b119abcf91fe7c4990bbed54
#
_cell.length_a   1.000
_cell.length_b   1.000
_cell.length_c   1.000
_cell.angle_alpha   90.00
_cell.angle_beta   90.00
_cell.angle_gamma   90.00
#
_symmetry.space_group_name_H-M   'P 1'
#
loop_
_entity.id
_entity.type
_entity.pdbx_description
1 polymer ?
#
loop_
_entity_poly.entity_id
_entity_poly.type
_entity_poly.pdbx_seq_one_letter_code
_entity_poly.pdbx_strand_id
1 'polypeptide(L)'
;MKLKNTILTSFLFFLVLASWYVIRGIRNEMAVENYGQDFLLILLSFTALTMLIINPIYSWIASRKNFKKIITYCYSFLIMNLFVFILYSRSLGEGDVTQQMWLGRVFYVWCNIYSFFVVSIFWVLVINIFRDSQSRKLYGFIMAGGSLGAIVGSEISVRLSESYTNYGLELFALASSLLLFLAIIVATYLVNLNNSEVLIKKVGGN
;
A
#
# COMPACT_ATOMS: atom_id res chain seq x y z
N MET A 1 -13.87 -3.27 -23.95
CA MET A 1 -13.14 -2.17 -23.27
C MET A 1 -13.40 -2.14 -21.76
N LYS A 2 -14.65 -2.03 -21.28
CA LYS A 2 -14.94 -2.03 -19.83
C LYS A 2 -14.38 -3.25 -19.08
N LEU A 3 -14.45 -4.46 -19.66
CA LEU A 3 -13.95 -5.68 -19.04
C LEU A 3 -12.43 -5.65 -18.81
N LYS A 4 -11.65 -5.19 -19.79
CA LYS A 4 -10.19 -5.07 -19.68
C LYS A 4 -9.79 -4.11 -18.54
N ASN A 5 -10.43 -2.94 -18.48
CA ASN A 5 -10.16 -1.96 -17.41
C ASN A 5 -10.56 -2.53 -16.04
N THR A 6 -11.65 -3.30 -15.95
CA THR A 6 -12.07 -3.95 -14.70
C THR A 6 -11.06 -4.99 -14.23
N ILE A 7 -10.58 -5.86 -15.14
CA ILE A 7 -9.58 -6.89 -14.83
C ILE A 7 -8.27 -6.24 -14.35
N LEU A 8 -7.79 -5.21 -15.08
CA LEU A 8 -6.57 -4.49 -14.69
C LEU A 8 -6.72 -3.79 -13.35
N THR A 9 -7.89 -3.21 -13.06
CA THR A 9 -8.16 -2.55 -11.77
C THR A 9 -8.24 -3.57 -10.64
N SER A 10 -8.85 -4.73 -10.87
CA SER A 10 -8.89 -5.84 -9.91
C SER A 10 -7.48 -6.37 -9.63
N PHE A 11 -6.64 -6.51 -10.66
CA PHE A 11 -5.25 -6.90 -10.52
C PHE A 11 -4.41 -5.83 -9.81
N LEU A 12 -4.67 -4.55 -10.07
CA LEU A 12 -4.04 -3.45 -9.33
C LEU A 12 -4.39 -3.52 -7.84
N PHE A 13 -5.66 -3.78 -7.50
CA PHE A 13 -6.07 -3.92 -6.10
C PHE A 13 -5.47 -5.15 -5.43
N PHE A 14 -5.34 -6.24 -6.18
CA PHE A 14 -4.57 -7.42 -5.75
C PHE A 14 -3.14 -7.03 -5.34
N LEU A 15 -2.40 -6.32 -6.19
CA LEU A 15 -1.01 -5.92 -5.90
C LEU A 15 -0.92 -4.97 -4.68
N VAL A 16 -1.83 -4.02 -4.59
CA VAL A 16 -1.90 -3.05 -3.49
C VAL A 16 -2.14 -3.75 -2.15
N LEU A 17 -3.13 -4.64 -2.08
CA LEU A 17 -3.41 -5.38 -0.84
C LEU A 17 -2.34 -6.43 -0.54
N ALA A 18 -1.80 -7.12 -1.55
CA ALA A 18 -0.69 -8.05 -1.34
C ALA A 18 0.52 -7.33 -0.72
N SER A 19 0.90 -6.15 -1.23
CA SER A 19 2.02 -5.37 -0.67
C SER A 19 1.79 -5.00 0.80
N TRP A 20 0.57 -4.60 1.15
CA TRP A 20 0.20 -4.29 2.52
C TRP A 20 0.25 -5.51 3.44
N TYR A 21 -0.35 -6.62 3.02
CA TYR A 21 -0.44 -7.82 3.85
C TYR A 21 0.91 -8.50 4.08
N VAL A 22 1.87 -8.35 3.16
CA VAL A 22 3.25 -8.78 3.37
C VAL A 22 3.87 -8.06 4.57
N ILE A 23 3.73 -6.74 4.67
CA ILE A 23 4.32 -5.95 5.77
C ILE A 23 3.56 -6.13 7.09
N ARG A 24 2.26 -6.40 7.01
CA ARG A 24 1.40 -6.49 8.19
C ARG A 24 1.88 -7.55 9.20
N GLY A 25 2.44 -8.67 8.73
CA GLY A 25 2.97 -9.74 9.57
C GLY A 25 4.10 -9.23 10.45
N ILE A 26 5.17 -8.77 9.84
CA ILE A 26 6.38 -8.29 10.54
C ILE A 26 6.07 -7.06 11.42
N ARG A 27 5.14 -6.19 11.02
CA ARG A 27 4.70 -5.06 11.85
C ARG A 27 4.23 -5.49 13.23
N ASN A 28 3.40 -6.53 13.30
CA ASN A 28 2.85 -7.01 14.57
C ASN A 28 3.93 -7.67 15.41
N GLU A 29 4.81 -8.45 14.81
CA GLU A 29 5.95 -9.09 15.47
C GLU A 29 6.86 -8.05 16.13
N MET A 30 7.34 -7.07 15.36
CA MET A 30 8.19 -6.00 15.88
C MET A 30 7.53 -5.15 16.97
N ALA A 31 6.18 -5.05 16.98
CA ALA A 31 5.45 -4.27 17.99
C ALA A 31 5.29 -5.02 19.32
N VAL A 32 5.21 -6.36 19.30
CA VAL A 32 4.88 -7.18 20.49
C VAL A 32 6.13 -7.74 21.17
N GLU A 33 7.17 -8.05 20.41
CA GLU A 33 8.34 -8.80 20.86
C GLU A 33 9.06 -8.21 22.08
N ASN A 34 9.00 -6.88 22.24
CA ASN A 34 9.73 -6.19 23.30
C ASN A 34 8.86 -5.48 24.35
N TYR A 35 7.51 -5.49 24.26
CA TYR A 35 6.68 -4.56 25.05
C TYR A 35 5.48 -5.12 25.79
N GLY A 36 5.08 -6.35 25.52
CA GLY A 36 3.82 -6.87 26.05
C GLY A 36 2.59 -6.20 25.39
N GLN A 37 1.42 -6.78 25.70
CA GLN A 37 0.15 -6.36 25.08
C GLN A 37 -0.33 -4.96 25.51
N ASP A 38 0.05 -4.50 26.70
CA ASP A 38 -0.40 -3.22 27.26
C ASP A 38 0.09 -2.01 26.44
N PHE A 39 1.30 -2.13 25.85
CA PHE A 39 1.86 -1.05 25.03
C PHE A 39 1.16 -0.88 23.68
N LEU A 40 0.49 -1.93 23.18
CA LEU A 40 -0.28 -1.85 21.93
C LEU A 40 -1.39 -0.80 21.99
N LEU A 41 -2.03 -0.62 23.14
CA LEU A 41 -3.08 0.41 23.31
C LEU A 41 -2.50 1.82 23.13
N ILE A 42 -1.29 2.06 23.62
CA ILE A 42 -0.58 3.33 23.46
C ILE A 42 -0.25 3.55 21.98
N LEU A 43 0.28 2.53 21.27
CA LEU A 43 0.59 2.61 19.84
C LEU A 43 -0.67 2.84 18.99
N LEU A 44 -1.79 2.20 19.33
CA LEU A 44 -3.08 2.41 18.66
C LEU A 44 -3.57 3.84 18.85
N SER A 45 -3.50 4.36 20.08
CA SER A 45 -3.91 5.74 20.38
C SER A 45 -3.04 6.74 19.62
N PHE A 46 -1.72 6.53 19.59
CA PHE A 46 -0.80 7.36 18.82
C PHE A 46 -1.06 7.29 17.32
N THR A 47 -1.38 6.09 16.80
CA THR A 47 -1.80 5.90 15.41
C THR A 47 -3.06 6.70 15.09
N ALA A 48 -4.07 6.68 15.96
CA ALA A 48 -5.30 7.42 15.76
C ALA A 48 -5.05 8.94 15.69
N LEU A 49 -4.22 9.49 16.60
CA LEU A 49 -3.81 10.90 16.58
C LEU A 49 -3.05 11.24 15.28
N THR A 50 -2.12 10.39 14.88
CA THR A 50 -1.36 10.58 13.64
C THR A 50 -2.27 10.58 12.42
N MET A 51 -3.29 9.73 12.38
CA MET A 51 -4.28 9.70 11.30
C MET A 51 -5.11 10.98 11.23
N LEU A 52 -5.44 11.61 12.35
CA LEU A 52 -6.13 12.91 12.35
C LEU A 52 -5.31 14.00 11.67
N ILE A 53 -3.98 13.98 11.84
CA ILE A 53 -3.06 14.96 11.21
C ILE A 53 -2.88 14.64 9.73
N ILE A 54 -2.83 13.37 9.36
CA ILE A 54 -2.55 12.91 7.99
C ILE A 54 -3.77 13.02 7.07
N ASN A 55 -5.00 12.90 7.60
CA ASN A 55 -6.21 13.00 6.79
C ASN A 55 -6.34 14.33 5.99
N PRO A 56 -6.06 15.51 6.53
CA PRO A 56 -6.06 16.74 5.74
C PRO A 56 -5.02 16.74 4.62
N ILE A 57 -3.82 16.19 4.88
CA ILE A 57 -2.74 16.06 3.88
C ILE A 57 -3.20 15.15 2.73
N TYR A 58 -3.79 14.00 3.08
CA TYR A 58 -4.37 13.10 2.08
C TYR A 58 -5.46 13.78 1.25
N SER A 59 -6.40 14.49 1.89
CA SER A 59 -7.47 15.21 1.21
C SER A 59 -6.92 16.24 0.22
N TRP A 60 -5.89 16.98 0.60
CA TRP A 60 -5.20 17.93 -0.27
C TRP A 60 -4.53 17.23 -1.47
N ILE A 61 -3.85 16.09 -1.27
CA ILE A 61 -3.26 15.29 -2.35
C ILE A 61 -4.34 14.76 -3.28
N ALA A 62 -5.41 14.19 -2.73
CA ALA A 62 -6.52 13.59 -3.48
C ALA A 62 -7.31 14.61 -4.33
N SER A 63 -7.30 15.90 -3.95
CA SER A 63 -7.94 16.98 -4.70
C SER A 63 -7.23 17.35 -5.99
N ARG A 64 -6.00 16.90 -6.22
CA ARG A 64 -5.23 17.20 -7.43
C ARG A 64 -5.77 16.44 -8.64
N LYS A 65 -5.78 17.09 -9.81
CA LYS A 65 -6.39 16.53 -11.03
C LYS A 65 -5.53 15.49 -11.75
N ASN A 66 -4.23 15.41 -11.47
CA ASN A 66 -3.31 14.53 -12.20
C ASN A 66 -3.09 13.20 -11.46
N PHE A 67 -4.05 12.28 -11.59
CA PHE A 67 -4.05 10.98 -10.90
C PHE A 67 -2.82 10.12 -11.19
N LYS A 68 -2.29 10.16 -12.42
CA LYS A 68 -1.05 9.45 -12.77
C LYS A 68 0.12 9.91 -11.90
N LYS A 69 0.31 11.22 -11.77
CA LYS A 69 1.36 11.78 -10.92
C LYS A 69 1.13 11.46 -9.45
N ILE A 70 -0.10 11.56 -8.96
CA ILE A 70 -0.44 11.26 -7.56
C ILE A 70 -0.02 9.85 -7.20
N ILE A 71 -0.46 8.84 -7.97
CA ILE A 71 -0.14 7.44 -7.71
C ILE A 71 1.36 7.21 -7.76
N THR A 72 2.02 7.67 -8.83
CA THR A 72 3.46 7.48 -8.99
C THR A 72 4.24 8.10 -7.84
N TYR A 73 3.98 9.37 -7.48
CA TYR A 73 4.71 10.03 -6.40
C TYR A 73 4.42 9.44 -5.02
N CYS A 74 3.15 9.16 -4.72
CA CYS A 74 2.79 8.61 -3.40
C CYS A 74 3.35 7.19 -3.22
N TYR A 75 3.19 6.32 -4.20
CA TYR A 75 3.70 4.96 -4.08
C TYR A 75 5.24 4.92 -4.11
N SER A 76 5.89 5.74 -4.94
CA SER A 76 7.36 5.86 -4.92
C SER A 76 7.86 6.41 -3.59
N PHE A 77 7.16 7.38 -2.98
CA PHE A 77 7.49 7.89 -1.65
C PHE A 77 7.38 6.79 -0.58
N LEU A 78 6.33 5.95 -0.64
CA LEU A 78 6.18 4.83 0.30
C LEU A 78 7.29 3.78 0.11
N ILE A 79 7.66 3.46 -1.13
CA ILE A 79 8.80 2.57 -1.45
C ILE A 79 10.09 3.16 -0.88
N MET A 80 10.35 4.45 -1.09
CA MET A 80 11.55 5.12 -0.55
C MET A 80 11.61 5.02 0.98
N ASN A 81 10.48 5.21 1.67
CA ASN A 81 10.42 5.03 3.13
C ASN A 81 10.77 3.59 3.56
N LEU A 82 10.29 2.57 2.83
CA LEU A 82 10.66 1.18 3.10
C LEU A 82 12.18 0.98 3.00
N PHE A 83 12.83 1.56 1.98
CA PHE A 83 14.28 1.51 1.87
C PHE A 83 14.99 2.22 3.02
N VAL A 84 14.47 3.35 3.50
CA VAL A 84 15.01 4.03 4.68
C VAL A 84 14.93 3.13 5.91
N PHE A 85 13.81 2.43 6.12
CA PHE A 85 13.66 1.47 7.22
C PHE A 85 14.66 0.31 7.10
N ILE A 86 14.89 -0.23 5.90
CA ILE A 86 15.89 -1.28 5.65
C ILE A 86 17.29 -0.77 6.02
N LEU A 87 17.68 0.40 5.52
CA LEU A 87 19.01 0.96 5.78
C LEU A 87 19.22 1.24 7.27
N TYR A 88 18.20 1.77 7.95
CA TYR A 88 18.29 2.03 9.38
C TYR A 88 18.35 0.72 10.19
N SER A 89 17.54 -0.29 9.86
CA SER A 89 17.61 -1.60 10.49
C SER A 89 18.99 -2.23 10.37
N ARG A 90 19.62 -2.14 9.20
CA ARG A 90 20.99 -2.63 8.96
C ARG A 90 22.09 -1.88 9.72
N SER A 91 21.86 -0.62 10.03
CA SER A 91 22.82 0.20 10.78
C SER A 91 22.84 -0.13 12.28
N LEU A 92 21.84 -0.85 12.78
CA LEU A 92 21.73 -1.21 14.19
C LEU A 92 22.48 -2.52 14.46
N GLY A 93 23.32 -2.51 15.50
CA GLY A 93 24.02 -3.70 16.01
C GLY A 93 23.16 -4.51 16.99
N GLU A 94 23.59 -5.73 17.31
CA GLU A 94 22.88 -6.59 18.28
C GLU A 94 22.79 -5.96 19.68
N GLY A 95 23.70 -5.04 20.04
CA GLY A 95 23.68 -4.33 21.32
C GLY A 95 22.74 -3.12 21.40
N ASP A 96 22.17 -2.68 20.27
CA ASP A 96 21.36 -1.47 20.18
C ASP A 96 19.87 -1.71 20.51
N VAL A 97 19.57 -2.46 21.55
CA VAL A 97 18.22 -2.90 21.94
C VAL A 97 17.23 -1.73 21.98
N THR A 98 17.61 -0.61 22.59
CA THR A 98 16.73 0.58 22.69
C THR A 98 16.37 1.15 21.31
N GLN A 99 17.32 1.18 20.39
CA GLN A 99 17.11 1.72 19.04
C GLN A 99 16.25 0.76 18.19
N GLN A 100 16.48 -0.55 18.31
CA GLN A 100 15.63 -1.58 17.68
C GLN A 100 14.18 -1.48 18.17
N MET A 101 14.00 -1.23 19.44
CA MET A 101 12.71 -0.97 20.05
C MET A 101 12.00 0.23 19.41
N TRP A 102 12.68 1.37 19.30
CA TRP A 102 12.12 2.57 18.69
C TRP A 102 11.83 2.38 17.19
N LEU A 103 12.67 1.64 16.48
CA LEU A 103 12.43 1.25 15.09
C LEU A 103 11.09 0.51 14.96
N GLY A 104 10.84 -0.50 15.80
CA GLY A 104 9.57 -1.24 15.79
C GLY A 104 8.35 -0.36 16.05
N ARG A 105 8.43 0.58 17.00
CA ARG A 105 7.35 1.53 17.31
C ARG A 105 7.04 2.46 16.14
N VAL A 106 8.06 3.10 15.60
CA VAL A 106 7.92 4.02 14.46
C VAL A 106 7.42 3.27 13.24
N PHE A 107 7.94 2.07 12.99
CA PHE A 107 7.50 1.21 11.90
C PHE A 107 6.04 0.80 12.05
N TYR A 108 5.58 0.46 13.25
CA TYR A 108 4.18 0.13 13.51
C TYR A 108 3.22 1.26 13.12
N VAL A 109 3.49 2.48 13.58
CA VAL A 109 2.67 3.66 13.27
C VAL A 109 2.73 3.94 11.77
N TRP A 110 3.92 3.90 11.17
CA TRP A 110 4.12 4.13 9.75
C TRP A 110 3.38 3.10 8.89
N CYS A 111 3.38 1.82 9.27
CA CYS A 111 2.62 0.79 8.55
C CYS A 111 1.11 1.06 8.51
N ASN A 112 0.54 1.64 9.56
CA ASN A 112 -0.87 2.03 9.56
C ASN A 112 -1.13 3.19 8.59
N ILE A 113 -0.21 4.18 8.54
CA ILE A 113 -0.24 5.26 7.55
C ILE A 113 -0.11 4.70 6.13
N TYR A 114 0.84 3.79 5.92
CA TYR A 114 1.04 3.10 4.65
C TYR A 114 -0.25 2.44 4.15
N SER A 115 -0.91 1.63 5.00
CA SER A 115 -2.15 0.94 4.65
C SER A 115 -3.26 1.91 4.21
N PHE A 116 -3.41 3.00 4.95
CA PHE A 116 -4.38 4.04 4.63
C PHE A 116 -4.09 4.67 3.26
N PHE A 117 -2.84 5.07 3.00
CA PHE A 117 -2.48 5.73 1.75
C PHE A 117 -2.60 4.81 0.53
N VAL A 118 -2.08 3.57 0.58
CA VAL A 118 -2.12 2.68 -0.59
C VAL A 118 -3.55 2.37 -1.01
N VAL A 119 -4.44 2.13 -0.05
CA VAL A 119 -5.85 1.81 -0.32
C VAL A 119 -6.63 3.05 -0.75
N SER A 120 -6.44 4.17 -0.07
CA SER A 120 -7.18 5.40 -0.35
C SER A 120 -6.84 5.96 -1.73
N ILE A 121 -5.55 5.98 -2.11
CA ILE A 121 -5.11 6.44 -3.43
C ILE A 121 -5.63 5.50 -4.53
N PHE A 122 -5.66 4.20 -4.29
CA PHE A 122 -6.28 3.24 -5.20
C PHE A 122 -7.76 3.59 -5.44
N TRP A 123 -8.55 3.86 -4.38
CA TRP A 123 -9.96 4.21 -4.53
C TRP A 123 -10.18 5.55 -5.24
N VAL A 124 -9.32 6.54 -5.04
CA VAL A 124 -9.34 7.78 -5.82
C VAL A 124 -9.20 7.49 -7.32
N LEU A 125 -8.29 6.59 -7.69
CA LEU A 125 -8.13 6.16 -9.08
C LEU A 125 -9.39 5.46 -9.61
N VAL A 126 -9.93 4.50 -8.86
CA VAL A 126 -11.13 3.73 -9.26
C VAL A 126 -12.32 4.65 -9.53
N ILE A 127 -12.60 5.58 -8.61
CA ILE A 127 -13.70 6.53 -8.75
C ILE A 127 -13.54 7.38 -10.01
N ASN A 128 -12.30 7.77 -10.36
CA ASN A 128 -12.06 8.58 -11.55
C ASN A 128 -12.15 7.79 -12.85
N ILE A 129 -11.72 6.53 -12.89
CA ILE A 129 -11.80 5.68 -14.09
C ILE A 129 -13.24 5.24 -14.35
N PHE A 130 -13.99 4.92 -13.31
CA PHE A 130 -15.34 4.37 -13.41
C PHE A 130 -16.45 5.36 -13.08
N ARG A 131 -16.18 6.66 -13.19
CA ARG A 131 -17.09 7.75 -12.84
C ARG A 131 -18.51 7.59 -13.42
N ASP A 132 -18.60 7.08 -14.66
CA ASP A 132 -19.88 6.93 -15.39
C ASP A 132 -20.47 5.51 -15.28
N SER A 133 -19.85 4.61 -14.56
CA SER A 133 -20.31 3.23 -14.46
C SER A 133 -21.03 2.98 -13.14
N GLN A 134 -22.34 2.78 -13.20
CA GLN A 134 -23.20 2.48 -12.05
C GLN A 134 -23.26 0.98 -11.68
N SER A 135 -22.36 0.15 -12.18
CA SER A 135 -22.46 -1.30 -12.00
C SER A 135 -21.87 -1.76 -10.66
N ARG A 136 -22.73 -2.13 -9.71
CA ARG A 136 -22.32 -2.78 -8.44
C ARG A 136 -21.48 -4.03 -8.65
N LYS A 137 -21.71 -4.78 -9.73
CA LYS A 137 -20.95 -6.00 -10.08
C LYS A 137 -19.48 -5.72 -10.35
N LEU A 138 -19.17 -4.55 -10.90
CA LEU A 138 -17.81 -4.14 -11.19
C LEU A 138 -17.00 -3.92 -9.91
N TYR A 139 -17.56 -3.26 -8.92
CA TYR A 139 -16.91 -3.08 -7.62
C TYR A 139 -16.72 -4.40 -6.89
N GLY A 140 -17.69 -5.32 -6.97
CA GLY A 140 -17.58 -6.66 -6.40
C GLY A 140 -16.41 -7.44 -7.00
N PHE A 141 -16.19 -7.37 -8.32
CA PHE A 141 -15.06 -8.00 -8.98
C PHE A 141 -13.71 -7.39 -8.58
N ILE A 142 -13.64 -6.07 -8.45
CA ILE A 142 -12.45 -5.37 -7.97
C ILE A 142 -12.12 -5.80 -6.54
N MET A 143 -13.12 -5.85 -5.67
CA MET A 143 -12.97 -6.28 -4.26
C MET A 143 -12.48 -7.72 -4.15
N ALA A 144 -12.97 -8.63 -5.02
CA ALA A 144 -12.50 -10.01 -5.06
C ALA A 144 -10.99 -10.09 -5.36
N GLY A 145 -10.48 -9.28 -6.31
CA GLY A 145 -9.04 -9.17 -6.57
C GLY A 145 -8.27 -8.73 -5.33
N GLY A 146 -8.77 -7.73 -4.60
CA GLY A 146 -8.17 -7.30 -3.34
C GLY A 146 -8.13 -8.40 -2.28
N SER A 147 -9.23 -9.16 -2.11
CA SER A 147 -9.29 -10.29 -1.17
C SER A 147 -8.25 -11.36 -1.51
N LEU A 148 -8.11 -11.71 -2.80
CA LEU A 148 -7.06 -12.63 -3.25
C LEU A 148 -5.66 -12.06 -2.98
N GLY A 149 -5.45 -10.76 -3.19
CA GLY A 149 -4.20 -10.08 -2.85
C GLY A 149 -3.86 -10.16 -1.37
N ALA A 150 -4.85 -9.98 -0.50
CA ALA A 150 -4.68 -10.11 0.95
C ALA A 150 -4.28 -11.55 1.35
N ILE A 151 -4.91 -12.58 0.77
CA ILE A 151 -4.58 -13.98 1.02
C ILE A 151 -3.15 -14.27 0.57
N VAL A 152 -2.80 -13.94 -0.67
CA VAL A 152 -1.46 -14.18 -1.23
C VAL A 152 -0.39 -13.40 -0.47
N GLY A 153 -0.65 -12.13 -0.13
CA GLY A 153 0.27 -11.32 0.67
C GLY A 153 0.53 -11.89 2.05
N SER A 154 -0.52 -12.40 2.72
CA SER A 154 -0.38 -13.08 4.01
C SER A 154 0.42 -14.37 3.89
N GLU A 155 0.18 -15.19 2.86
CA GLU A 155 0.94 -16.42 2.60
C GLU A 155 2.42 -16.13 2.33
N ILE A 156 2.73 -15.09 1.53
CA ILE A 156 4.10 -14.64 1.33
C ILE A 156 4.74 -14.25 2.67
N SER A 157 4.00 -13.51 3.52
CA SER A 157 4.49 -13.10 4.84
C SER A 157 4.84 -14.31 5.71
N VAL A 158 3.98 -15.33 5.77
CA VAL A 158 4.24 -16.56 6.54
C VAL A 158 5.48 -17.29 6.03
N ARG A 159 5.61 -17.49 4.73
CA ARG A 159 6.77 -18.17 4.13
C ARG A 159 8.08 -17.42 4.34
N LEU A 160 8.05 -16.10 4.29
CA LEU A 160 9.22 -15.27 4.58
C LEU A 160 9.63 -15.41 6.06
N SER A 161 8.67 -15.45 6.98
CA SER A 161 8.92 -15.64 8.42
C SER A 161 9.54 -17.01 8.71
N GLU A 162 9.03 -18.08 8.09
CA GLU A 162 9.53 -19.45 8.29
C GLU A 162 10.91 -19.69 7.68
N SER A 163 11.18 -19.10 6.51
CA SER A 163 12.38 -19.41 5.71
C SER A 163 13.61 -18.59 6.10
N TYR A 164 13.43 -17.41 6.71
CA TYR A 164 14.52 -16.43 6.86
C TYR A 164 14.48 -15.73 8.23
N THR A 165 14.68 -16.46 9.30
CA THR A 165 14.72 -15.92 10.68
C THR A 165 15.78 -14.82 10.90
N ASN A 166 16.83 -14.77 10.06
CA ASN A 166 17.95 -13.84 10.22
C ASN A 166 17.81 -12.51 9.41
N TYR A 167 16.83 -12.39 8.50
CA TYR A 167 16.71 -11.23 7.61
C TYR A 167 15.55 -10.27 7.97
N GLY A 168 14.83 -10.55 9.06
CA GLY A 168 13.86 -9.65 9.68
C GLY A 168 13.07 -8.76 8.70
N LEU A 169 13.03 -7.46 8.98
CA LEU A 169 12.30 -6.44 8.23
C LEU A 169 12.63 -6.38 6.74
N GLU A 170 13.86 -6.72 6.35
CA GLU A 170 14.38 -6.44 5.00
C GLU A 170 13.63 -7.17 3.90
N LEU A 171 13.42 -8.47 4.05
CA LEU A 171 12.75 -9.28 3.02
C LEU A 171 11.29 -8.87 2.86
N PHE A 172 10.61 -8.57 3.96
CA PHE A 172 9.22 -8.09 3.90
C PHE A 172 9.11 -6.74 3.21
N ALA A 173 10.03 -5.82 3.52
CA ALA A 173 10.06 -4.50 2.92
C ALA A 173 10.42 -4.56 1.43
N LEU A 174 11.36 -5.43 1.02
CA LEU A 174 11.72 -5.65 -0.39
C LEU A 174 10.56 -6.27 -1.16
N ALA A 175 9.92 -7.32 -0.64
CA ALA A 175 8.79 -7.96 -1.28
C ALA A 175 7.61 -6.99 -1.46
N SER A 176 7.30 -6.23 -0.42
CA SER A 176 6.27 -5.19 -0.48
C SER A 176 6.61 -4.09 -1.48
N SER A 177 7.87 -3.62 -1.50
CA SER A 177 8.35 -2.61 -2.44
C SER A 177 8.21 -3.07 -3.88
N LEU A 178 8.54 -4.34 -4.17
CA LEU A 178 8.39 -4.94 -5.50
C LEU A 178 6.92 -4.98 -5.94
N LEU A 179 6.02 -5.43 -5.07
CA LEU A 179 4.58 -5.47 -5.35
C LEU A 179 4.02 -4.05 -5.58
N LEU A 180 4.44 -3.07 -4.79
CA LEU A 180 4.01 -1.69 -4.95
C LEU A 180 4.59 -1.05 -6.23
N PHE A 181 5.81 -1.41 -6.62
CA PHE A 181 6.41 -1.00 -7.89
C PHE A 181 5.63 -1.55 -9.08
N LEU A 182 5.24 -2.84 -9.05
CA LEU A 182 4.35 -3.43 -10.06
C LEU A 182 2.98 -2.72 -10.09
N ALA A 183 2.45 -2.34 -8.93
CA ALA A 183 1.22 -1.57 -8.84
C ALA A 183 1.35 -0.20 -9.54
N ILE A 184 2.48 0.51 -9.43
CA ILE A 184 2.73 1.76 -10.17
C ILE A 184 2.67 1.52 -11.68
N ILE A 185 3.29 0.45 -12.17
CA ILE A 185 3.30 0.11 -13.61
C ILE A 185 1.88 -0.12 -14.10
N VAL A 186 1.11 -0.97 -13.41
CA VAL A 186 -0.27 -1.28 -13.77
C VAL A 186 -1.17 -0.04 -13.70
N ALA A 187 -1.03 0.78 -12.66
CA ALA A 187 -1.81 1.99 -12.48
C ALA A 187 -1.53 3.02 -13.59
N THR A 188 -0.25 3.24 -13.93
CA THR A 188 0.13 4.17 -15.00
C THR A 188 -0.35 3.70 -16.38
N TYR A 189 -0.29 2.40 -16.64
CA TYR A 189 -0.83 1.80 -17.85
C TYR A 189 -2.36 1.98 -17.93
N LEU A 190 -3.07 1.74 -16.85
CA LEU A 190 -4.52 1.88 -16.75
C LEU A 190 -4.98 3.34 -16.99
N VAL A 191 -4.28 4.31 -16.41
CA VAL A 191 -4.57 5.75 -16.63
C VAL A 191 -4.33 6.15 -18.10
N ASN A 192 -3.24 5.67 -18.70
CA ASN A 192 -2.95 5.96 -20.11
C ASN A 192 -4.03 5.38 -21.05
N LEU A 193 -4.48 4.14 -20.79
CA LEU A 193 -5.59 3.52 -21.54
C LEU A 193 -6.87 4.35 -21.46
N ASN A 194 -7.24 4.78 -20.26
CA ASN A 194 -8.45 5.55 -20.03
C ASN A 194 -8.39 6.93 -20.74
N ASN A 195 -7.24 7.60 -20.68
CA ASN A 195 -7.05 8.89 -21.38
C ASN A 195 -7.15 8.76 -22.90
N SER A 196 -6.60 7.68 -23.48
CA SER A 196 -6.71 7.40 -24.91
C SER A 196 -8.17 7.17 -25.34
N GLU A 197 -8.96 6.46 -24.52
CA GLU A 197 -10.39 6.22 -24.78
C GLU A 197 -11.21 7.51 -24.78
N VAL A 198 -10.92 8.43 -23.84
CA VAL A 198 -11.59 9.74 -23.77
C VAL A 198 -11.28 10.60 -25.00
N LEU A 199 -10.04 10.55 -25.48
CA LEU A 199 -9.64 11.28 -26.69
C LEU A 199 -10.33 10.74 -27.95
N ILE A 200 -10.38 9.42 -28.13
CA ILE A 200 -11.05 8.76 -29.26
C ILE A 200 -12.54 9.10 -29.29
N LYS A 201 -13.23 9.10 -28.15
CA LYS A 201 -14.63 9.51 -28.06
C LYS A 201 -14.88 10.96 -28.42
N LYS A 202 -13.94 11.86 -28.10
CA LYS A 202 -14.05 13.29 -28.47
C LYS A 202 -13.84 13.55 -29.97
N VAL A 203 -12.97 12.77 -30.61
CA VAL A 203 -12.64 12.95 -32.05
C VAL A 203 -13.63 12.22 -32.95
N GLY A 204 -14.19 11.09 -32.53
CA GLY A 204 -15.15 10.29 -33.29
C GLY A 204 -16.62 10.66 -33.11
N GLY A 205 -16.93 11.69 -32.33
CA GLY A 205 -18.30 12.18 -32.05
C GLY A 205 -18.71 13.45 -32.79
N ASN A 206 -18.01 13.79 -33.91
CA ASN A 206 -18.43 14.79 -34.87
C ASN A 206 -19.02 14.14 -36.13
#